data_9be1986e20da50bce22e0b2378a96b4e
#
_entry.id   9be1986e20da50bce22e0b2378a96b4e
#
_cell.length_a   1.000
_cell.length_b   1.000
_cell.length_c   1.000
_cell.angle_alpha   90.00
_cell.angle_beta   90.00
_cell.angle_gamma   90.00
#
_symmetry.space_group_name_H-M   'P 1'
#
loop_
_entity.id
_entity.type
_entity.pdbx_description
1 polymer ?
#
loop_
_entity_poly.entity_id
_entity_poly.type
_entity_poly.pdbx_seq_one_letter_code
_entity_poly.pdbx_strand_id
1 'polypeptide(L)'
;PVYWVLWLWRRLRGEVVINEKNLLLLRDNGHYQLLLRNTVVFNPWLSSEEAFIQRFSQPWSVRLLGLDGRWRIKHHLFDRHHGALFPLFEAFRSQSGPDEEEYRWLMHQARPALRVSEETPASDRWQLVDSLESNALALYEFTPLNDMK
;
A
#
# COMPACT_ATOMS: atom_id res chain seq x y z
N PRO A 1 -8.23 9.92 4.68
CA PRO A 1 -7.12 8.99 4.90
C PRO A 1 -7.52 7.73 5.68
N VAL A 2 -8.18 7.87 6.84
CA VAL A 2 -8.61 6.72 7.67
C VAL A 2 -9.50 5.75 6.90
N TYR A 3 -10.39 6.24 6.06
CA TYR A 3 -11.25 5.41 5.21
C TYR A 3 -10.43 4.42 4.35
N TRP A 4 -9.36 4.86 3.70
CA TRP A 4 -8.56 4.02 2.83
C TRP A 4 -7.74 2.98 3.60
N VAL A 5 -7.25 3.33 4.78
CA VAL A 5 -6.59 2.38 5.69
C VAL A 5 -7.57 1.28 6.09
N LEU A 6 -8.79 1.64 6.51
CA LEU A 6 -9.84 0.68 6.85
C LEU A 6 -10.29 -0.13 5.63
N TRP A 7 -10.36 0.48 4.46
CA TRP A 7 -10.70 -0.20 3.22
C TRP A 7 -9.65 -1.27 2.84
N LEU A 8 -8.37 -0.96 2.95
CA LEU A 8 -7.28 -1.94 2.77
C LEU A 8 -7.36 -3.04 3.83
N TRP A 9 -7.61 -2.68 5.08
CA TRP A 9 -7.73 -3.63 6.18
C TRP A 9 -8.87 -4.62 5.98
N ARG A 10 -10.03 -4.16 5.51
CA ARG A 10 -11.20 -5.01 5.21
C ARG A 10 -10.97 -6.02 4.09
N ARG A 11 -9.95 -5.85 3.28
CA ARG A 11 -9.58 -6.79 2.22
C ARG A 11 -8.79 -7.99 2.74
N LEU A 12 -8.21 -7.88 3.92
CA LEU A 12 -7.40 -8.95 4.51
C LEU A 12 -8.30 -10.13 4.86
N ARG A 13 -7.92 -11.32 4.39
CA ARG A 13 -8.66 -12.58 4.59
C ARG A 13 -7.70 -13.75 4.74
N GLY A 14 -8.19 -14.80 5.42
CA GLY A 14 -7.49 -16.06 5.54
C GLY A 14 -6.71 -16.20 6.83
N GLU A 15 -5.86 -17.20 6.86
CA GLU A 15 -5.04 -17.56 8.00
C GLU A 15 -3.75 -16.73 8.03
N VAL A 16 -3.33 -16.35 9.23
CA VAL A 16 -2.07 -15.66 9.45
C VAL A 16 -0.92 -16.65 9.31
N VAL A 17 -0.05 -16.42 8.33
CA VAL A 17 1.19 -17.20 8.13
C VAL A 17 2.36 -16.54 8.86
N ILE A 18 2.50 -15.23 8.72
CA ILE A 18 3.53 -14.42 9.38
C ILE A 18 2.87 -13.15 9.90
N ASN A 19 3.17 -12.81 11.14
CA ASN A 19 2.76 -11.55 11.76
C ASN A 19 3.94 -10.93 12.51
N GLU A 20 4.60 -10.00 11.86
CA GLU A 20 5.69 -9.21 12.43
C GLU A 20 5.29 -7.74 12.54
N LYS A 21 6.09 -6.94 13.23
CA LYS A 21 5.77 -5.53 13.52
C LYS A 21 5.27 -4.75 12.30
N ASN A 22 5.89 -4.94 11.15
CA ASN A 22 5.63 -4.17 9.93
C ASN A 22 5.26 -5.05 8.72
N LEU A 23 5.06 -6.36 8.93
CA LEU A 23 4.77 -7.33 7.89
C LEU A 23 3.69 -8.30 8.36
N LEU A 24 2.66 -8.48 7.54
CA LEU A 24 1.62 -9.47 7.73
C LEU A 24 1.46 -10.27 6.43
N LEU A 25 1.62 -11.59 6.53
CA LEU A 25 1.34 -12.51 5.43
C LEU A 25 0.15 -13.38 5.78
N LEU A 26 -0.86 -13.38 4.92
CA LEU A 26 -2.06 -14.20 5.02
C LEU A 26 -2.14 -15.19 3.86
N ARG A 27 -2.79 -16.31 4.11
CA ARG A 27 -3.09 -17.34 3.11
C ARG A 27 -4.57 -17.72 3.16
N ASP A 28 -5.22 -17.76 2.00
CA ASP A 28 -6.61 -18.20 1.86
C ASP A 28 -6.79 -19.01 0.57
N ASN A 29 -7.04 -20.33 0.69
CA ASN A 29 -7.33 -21.21 -0.45
C ASN A 29 -6.37 -21.05 -1.64
N GLY A 30 -5.06 -21.02 -1.39
CA GLY A 30 -4.04 -20.85 -2.42
C GLY A 30 -3.81 -19.41 -2.86
N HIS A 31 -4.55 -18.45 -2.32
CA HIS A 31 -4.28 -17.02 -2.48
C HIS A 31 -3.41 -16.53 -1.33
N TYR A 32 -2.60 -15.52 -1.60
CA TYR A 32 -1.78 -14.88 -0.57
C TYR A 32 -2.02 -13.38 -0.54
N GLN A 33 -1.90 -12.81 0.65
CA GLN A 33 -1.93 -11.36 0.86
C GLN A 33 -0.73 -10.97 1.72
N LEU A 34 0.11 -10.09 1.20
CA LEU A 34 1.24 -9.51 1.91
C LEU A 34 0.94 -8.04 2.18
N LEU A 35 0.81 -7.69 3.46
CA LEU A 35 0.69 -6.32 3.90
C LEU A 35 2.02 -5.86 4.51
N LEU A 36 2.59 -4.82 3.94
CA LEU A 36 3.74 -4.10 4.47
C LEU A 36 3.29 -2.74 4.99
N ARG A 37 3.86 -2.33 6.10
CA ARG A 37 3.59 -1.02 6.70
C ARG A 37 4.86 -0.40 7.25
N ASN A 38 4.93 0.91 7.23
CA ASN A 38 5.99 1.67 7.87
C ASN A 38 5.35 2.63 8.89
N THR A 39 5.06 2.13 10.10
CA THR A 39 4.42 2.92 11.14
C THR A 39 5.46 3.74 11.89
N VAL A 40 5.38 5.05 11.76
CA VAL A 40 6.26 6.02 12.43
C VAL A 40 5.41 6.99 13.25
N VAL A 41 5.81 7.18 14.50
CA VAL A 41 5.22 8.19 15.37
C VAL A 41 6.21 9.36 15.50
N PHE A 42 5.80 10.53 15.04
CA PHE A 42 6.58 11.75 15.17
C PHE A 42 5.69 12.95 15.51
N ASN A 43 6.33 14.04 15.92
CA ASN A 43 5.60 15.26 16.26
C ASN A 43 4.79 15.76 15.05
N PRO A 44 3.47 15.98 15.17
CA PRO A 44 2.62 16.45 14.08
C PRO A 44 3.09 17.74 13.41
N TRP A 45 3.74 18.63 14.15
CA TRP A 45 4.30 19.88 13.62
C TRP A 45 5.41 19.68 12.60
N LEU A 46 6.10 18.54 12.65
CA LEU A 46 7.17 18.17 11.72
C LEU A 46 6.64 17.37 10.52
N SER A 47 5.37 17.01 10.52
CA SER A 47 4.76 16.17 9.48
C SER A 47 4.57 16.87 8.12
N SER A 48 4.76 18.18 8.07
CA SER A 48 4.73 18.97 6.83
C SER A 48 6.12 19.14 6.17
N GLU A 49 7.20 18.80 6.89
CA GLU A 49 8.56 18.93 6.38
C GLU A 49 8.96 17.69 5.57
N GLU A 50 8.99 17.81 4.22
CA GLU A 50 9.30 16.72 3.30
C GLU A 50 10.66 16.06 3.62
N ALA A 51 11.71 16.87 3.80
CA ALA A 51 13.04 16.35 4.12
C ALA A 51 13.09 15.59 5.46
N PHE A 52 12.26 15.97 6.42
CA PHE A 52 12.13 15.26 7.68
C PHE A 52 11.40 13.92 7.50
N ILE A 53 10.31 13.91 6.76
CA ILE A 53 9.48 12.72 6.52
C ILE A 53 10.26 11.67 5.75
N GLN A 54 11.04 12.05 4.74
CA GLN A 54 11.84 11.13 3.92
C GLN A 54 12.88 10.35 4.73
N ARG A 55 13.37 10.90 5.85
CA ARG A 55 14.33 10.22 6.74
C ARG A 55 13.76 8.96 7.39
N PHE A 56 12.44 8.83 7.43
CA PHE A 56 11.74 7.70 8.03
C PHE A 56 11.27 6.68 6.99
N SER A 57 11.70 6.81 5.74
CA SER A 57 11.44 5.78 4.72
C SER A 57 12.11 4.47 5.11
N GLN A 58 11.40 3.37 4.98
CA GLN A 58 11.88 2.03 5.32
C GLN A 58 12.12 1.21 4.06
N PRO A 59 13.37 0.75 3.80
CA PRO A 59 13.64 -0.17 2.72
C PRO A 59 13.09 -1.56 3.05
N TRP A 60 12.56 -2.24 2.04
CA TRP A 60 12.05 -3.59 2.10
C TRP A 60 12.74 -4.50 1.10
N SER A 61 13.12 -5.68 1.56
CA SER A 61 13.54 -6.80 0.72
C SER A 61 12.78 -8.03 1.17
N VAL A 62 11.77 -8.42 0.39
CA VAL A 62 10.89 -9.56 0.71
C VAL A 62 11.04 -10.63 -0.35
N ARG A 63 11.12 -11.88 0.09
CA ARG A 63 11.09 -13.06 -0.79
C ARG A 63 9.96 -13.95 -0.35
N LEU A 64 9.02 -14.22 -1.27
CA LEU A 64 8.00 -15.24 -1.09
C LEU A 64 8.41 -16.49 -1.86
N LEU A 65 8.38 -17.63 -1.18
CA LEU A 65 8.70 -18.94 -1.73
C LEU A 65 7.41 -19.75 -1.92
N GLY A 66 7.41 -20.66 -2.90
CA GLY A 66 6.28 -21.54 -3.16
C GLY A 66 5.20 -20.92 -4.03
N LEU A 67 5.54 -19.88 -4.80
CA LEU A 67 4.66 -19.31 -5.82
C LEU A 67 4.89 -19.99 -7.17
N ASP A 68 4.47 -21.26 -7.27
CA ASP A 68 4.57 -22.04 -8.51
C ASP A 68 3.54 -21.56 -9.54
N GLY A 69 3.94 -21.57 -10.82
CA GLY A 69 3.09 -21.20 -11.94
C GLY A 69 2.91 -19.69 -12.15
N ARG A 70 1.81 -19.34 -12.77
CA ARG A 70 1.48 -17.95 -13.16
C ARG A 70 0.58 -17.29 -12.13
N TRP A 71 0.89 -16.08 -11.76
CA TRP A 71 0.18 -15.32 -10.72
C TRP A 71 -0.23 -13.95 -11.22
N ARG A 72 -1.43 -13.54 -10.83
CA ARG A 72 -1.88 -12.16 -10.94
C ARG A 72 -1.63 -11.48 -9.60
N ILE A 73 -0.91 -10.37 -9.64
CA ILE A 73 -0.52 -9.60 -8.45
C ILE A 73 -1.17 -8.23 -8.52
N LYS A 74 -2.00 -7.91 -7.52
CA LYS A 74 -2.54 -6.57 -7.31
C LYS A 74 -1.75 -5.90 -6.19
N HIS A 75 -1.18 -4.76 -6.49
CA HIS A 75 -0.46 -3.93 -5.53
C HIS A 75 -1.24 -2.65 -5.26
N HIS A 76 -1.74 -2.52 -4.05
CA HIS A 76 -2.37 -1.30 -3.53
C HIS A 76 -1.36 -0.56 -2.69
N LEU A 77 -1.12 0.71 -2.98
CA LEU A 77 -0.23 1.58 -2.23
C LEU A 77 -1.02 2.77 -1.67
N PHE A 78 -0.99 2.90 -0.35
CA PHE A 78 -1.44 4.08 0.37
C PHE A 78 -0.23 4.76 0.98
N ASP A 79 0.04 5.98 0.56
CA ASP A 79 1.11 6.79 1.07
C ASP A 79 0.73 8.28 1.03
N ARG A 80 1.70 9.16 1.25
CA ARG A 80 1.52 10.61 1.22
C ARG A 80 1.03 11.12 -0.14
N HIS A 81 1.43 10.47 -1.24
CA HIS A 81 1.08 10.85 -2.60
C HIS A 81 -0.14 10.11 -3.16
N HIS A 82 -0.50 8.97 -2.53
CA HIS A 82 -1.56 8.08 -2.98
C HIS A 82 -2.53 7.77 -1.84
N GLY A 83 -3.66 8.45 -1.81
CA GLY A 83 -4.72 8.24 -0.83
C GLY A 83 -4.72 9.21 0.35
N ALA A 84 -3.60 9.91 0.63
CA ALA A 84 -3.58 10.96 1.63
C ALA A 84 -4.17 12.26 1.06
N LEU A 85 -5.03 12.88 1.84
CA LEU A 85 -5.72 14.11 1.42
C LEU A 85 -4.89 15.37 1.69
N PHE A 86 -4.07 15.37 2.74
CA PHE A 86 -3.41 16.57 3.23
C PHE A 86 -2.49 17.26 2.20
N PRO A 87 -1.61 16.56 1.46
CA PRO A 87 -0.77 17.21 0.46
C PRO A 87 -1.57 17.82 -0.70
N LEU A 88 -2.68 17.19 -1.07
CA LEU A 88 -3.58 17.72 -2.10
C LEU A 88 -4.32 18.95 -1.58
N PHE A 89 -4.78 18.91 -0.33
CA PHE A 89 -5.45 20.04 0.30
C PHE A 89 -4.55 21.27 0.42
N GLU A 90 -3.27 21.09 0.69
CA GLU A 90 -2.31 22.21 0.74
C GLU A 90 -2.17 22.93 -0.59
N ALA A 91 -2.34 22.23 -1.73
CA ALA A 91 -2.30 22.85 -3.06
C ALA A 91 -3.46 23.83 -3.30
N PHE A 92 -4.57 23.67 -2.58
CA PHE A 92 -5.74 24.55 -2.63
C PHE A 92 -5.80 25.54 -1.47
N ARG A 93 -4.65 25.85 -0.88
CA ARG A 93 -4.53 26.71 0.29
C ARG A 93 -4.99 28.13 -0.05
N SER A 94 -6.27 28.40 0.14
CA SER A 94 -6.88 29.72 0.11
C SER A 94 -7.37 30.11 1.49
N GLN A 95 -7.58 31.41 1.74
CA GLN A 95 -8.11 31.88 3.03
C GLN A 95 -9.52 31.36 3.32
N SER A 96 -10.27 31.01 2.30
CA SER A 96 -11.65 30.53 2.37
C SER A 96 -11.78 28.99 2.35
N GLY A 97 -10.67 28.27 2.17
CA GLY A 97 -10.70 26.81 1.95
C GLY A 97 -11.22 26.44 0.55
N PRO A 98 -11.24 25.14 0.20
CA PRO A 98 -11.78 24.66 -1.06
C PRO A 98 -13.30 24.83 -1.12
N ASP A 99 -13.81 25.18 -2.31
CA ASP A 99 -15.23 25.16 -2.61
C ASP A 99 -15.75 23.72 -2.80
N GLU A 100 -17.04 23.56 -3.10
CA GLU A 100 -17.65 22.22 -3.23
C GLU A 100 -17.11 21.43 -4.43
N GLU A 101 -16.78 22.09 -5.54
CA GLU A 101 -16.20 21.46 -6.74
C GLU A 101 -14.78 21.02 -6.47
N GLU A 102 -13.96 21.89 -5.90
CA GLU A 102 -12.58 21.60 -5.49
C GLU A 102 -12.54 20.48 -4.47
N TYR A 103 -13.45 20.47 -3.49
CA TYR A 103 -13.55 19.41 -2.50
C TYR A 103 -13.88 18.05 -3.14
N ARG A 104 -14.84 17.99 -4.07
CA ARG A 104 -15.17 16.77 -4.80
C ARG A 104 -14.00 16.28 -5.62
N TRP A 105 -13.27 17.18 -6.29
CA TRP A 105 -12.06 16.84 -7.04
C TRP A 105 -11.00 16.25 -6.14
N LEU A 106 -10.70 16.89 -4.99
CA LEU A 106 -9.77 16.39 -3.98
C LEU A 106 -10.11 14.97 -3.54
N MET A 107 -11.38 14.71 -3.24
CA MET A 107 -11.84 13.38 -2.81
C MET A 107 -11.68 12.32 -3.91
N HIS A 108 -11.78 12.70 -5.18
CA HIS A 108 -11.53 11.81 -6.30
C HIS A 108 -10.05 11.50 -6.49
N GLN A 109 -9.16 12.46 -6.25
CA GLN A 109 -7.72 12.29 -6.37
C GLN A 109 -7.10 11.54 -5.18
N ALA A 110 -7.66 11.70 -3.98
CA ALA A 110 -7.16 11.10 -2.75
C ALA A 110 -7.47 9.59 -2.69
N ARG A 111 -6.95 8.82 -3.63
CA ARG A 111 -7.12 7.35 -3.72
C ARG A 111 -5.78 6.64 -3.66
N PRO A 112 -5.72 5.44 -3.03
CA PRO A 112 -4.56 4.57 -3.13
C PRO A 112 -4.21 4.26 -4.58
N ALA A 113 -2.93 4.13 -4.88
CA ALA A 113 -2.50 3.65 -6.17
C ALA A 113 -2.85 2.15 -6.30
N LEU A 114 -3.18 1.72 -7.51
CA LEU A 114 -3.39 0.32 -7.85
C LEU A 114 -2.51 -0.01 -9.07
N ARG A 115 -1.68 -1.05 -8.91
CA ARG A 115 -0.96 -1.69 -10.01
C ARG A 115 -1.39 -3.13 -10.12
N VAL A 116 -1.49 -3.64 -11.33
CA VAL A 116 -1.80 -5.04 -11.59
C VAL A 116 -0.76 -5.58 -12.54
N SER A 117 -0.12 -6.68 -12.16
CA SER A 117 0.82 -7.42 -13.00
C SER A 117 0.44 -8.89 -13.07
N GLU A 118 0.93 -9.57 -14.09
CA GLU A 118 0.92 -11.02 -14.19
C GLU A 118 2.37 -11.50 -14.30
N GLU A 119 2.75 -12.38 -13.42
CA GLU A 119 4.12 -12.83 -13.28
C GLU A 119 4.19 -14.36 -13.16
N THR A 120 5.25 -14.93 -13.70
CA THR A 120 5.66 -16.34 -13.44
C THR A 120 6.97 -16.30 -12.69
N PRO A 121 6.94 -16.40 -11.35
CA PRO A 121 8.15 -16.30 -10.54
C PRO A 121 9.18 -17.38 -10.93
N ALA A 122 10.43 -16.96 -11.11
CA ALA A 122 11.51 -17.89 -11.41
C ALA A 122 11.84 -18.75 -10.17
N SER A 123 11.90 -20.08 -10.37
CA SER A 123 12.16 -21.04 -9.28
C SER A 123 11.20 -20.87 -8.10
N ASP A 124 9.90 -20.64 -8.37
CA ASP A 124 8.83 -20.48 -7.39
C ASP A 124 9.09 -19.35 -6.38
N ARG A 125 9.91 -18.39 -6.76
CA ARG A 125 10.39 -17.30 -5.91
C ARG A 125 9.96 -15.95 -6.46
N TRP A 126 9.11 -15.26 -5.73
CA TRP A 126 8.83 -13.85 -5.98
C TRP A 126 9.69 -12.98 -5.06
N GLN A 127 10.21 -11.89 -5.60
CA GLN A 127 11.06 -10.96 -4.86
C GLN A 127 10.58 -9.53 -5.04
N LEU A 128 10.51 -8.83 -3.92
CA LEU A 128 10.25 -7.40 -3.86
C LEU A 128 11.47 -6.69 -3.25
N VAL A 129 11.93 -5.65 -3.92
CA VAL A 129 12.87 -4.68 -3.37
C VAL A 129 12.24 -3.31 -3.58
N ASP A 130 11.84 -2.65 -2.51
CA ASP A 130 11.14 -1.36 -2.55
C ASP A 130 11.39 -0.59 -1.25
N SER A 131 10.87 0.60 -1.16
CA SER A 131 10.92 1.46 0.03
C SER A 131 9.54 2.02 0.31
N LEU A 132 9.12 1.96 1.56
CA LEU A 132 7.88 2.58 2.02
C LEU A 132 8.18 3.89 2.76
N GLU A 133 7.52 4.95 2.37
CA GLU A 133 7.52 6.22 3.10
C GLU A 133 6.94 6.05 4.52
N SER A 134 7.16 7.03 5.36
CA SER A 134 6.58 7.06 6.70
C SER A 134 5.04 6.98 6.63
N ASN A 135 4.46 6.12 7.46
CA ASN A 135 3.03 5.83 7.56
C ASN A 135 2.37 5.34 6.25
N ALA A 136 3.18 4.80 5.33
CA ALA A 136 2.68 4.12 4.15
C ALA A 136 2.23 2.68 4.44
N LEU A 137 1.29 2.21 3.61
CA LEU A 137 0.77 0.84 3.58
C LEU A 137 0.86 0.33 2.15
N ALA A 138 1.42 -0.87 1.96
CA ALA A 138 1.42 -1.57 0.70
C ALA A 138 0.77 -2.95 0.87
N LEU A 139 -0.29 -3.22 0.12
CA LEU A 139 -0.97 -4.51 0.10
C LEU A 139 -0.75 -5.18 -1.25
N TYR A 140 -0.13 -6.35 -1.24
CA TYR A 140 0.03 -7.23 -2.39
C TYR A 140 -0.95 -8.39 -2.27
N GLU A 141 -1.81 -8.57 -3.28
CA GLU A 141 -2.75 -9.68 -3.36
C GLU A 141 -2.33 -10.60 -4.50
N PHE A 142 -2.02 -11.85 -4.19
CA PHE A 142 -1.56 -12.87 -5.13
C PHE A 142 -2.69 -13.83 -5.42
N THR A 143 -3.08 -13.92 -6.70
CA THR A 143 -4.10 -14.84 -7.19
C THR A 143 -3.46 -15.78 -8.20
N PRO A 144 -3.50 -17.11 -7.99
CA PRO A 144 -2.98 -18.04 -8.97
C PRO A 144 -3.83 -17.99 -10.24
N LEU A 145 -3.18 -17.98 -11.40
CA LEU A 145 -3.84 -18.09 -12.70
C LEU A 145 -3.70 -19.53 -13.15
N ASN A 146 -4.80 -20.28 -13.08
CA ASN A 146 -4.85 -21.59 -13.68
C ASN A 146 -4.87 -21.40 -15.21
N ASP A 147 -3.89 -21.96 -15.91
CA ASP A 147 -4.00 -22.09 -17.35
C ASP A 147 -5.26 -22.91 -17.62
N MET A 148 -6.25 -22.30 -18.23
CA MET A 148 -7.41 -23.05 -18.70
C MET A 148 -6.89 -24.09 -19.71
N LYS A 149 -6.91 -25.36 -19.30
CA LYS A 149 -6.69 -26.49 -20.20
C LYS A 149 -7.86 -26.63 -21.18
#